data_a055cf4444fa421f31f9b4b768bf10d8
#
_entry.id   a055cf4444fa421f31f9b4b768bf10d8
#
_cell.length_a   1.000
_cell.length_b   1.000
_cell.length_c   1.000
_cell.angle_alpha   90.00
_cell.angle_beta   90.00
_cell.angle_gamma   90.00
#
_symmetry.space_group_name_H-M   'P 1'
#
loop_
_entity.id
_entity.type
_entity.pdbx_description
1 polymer ?
#
loop_
_entity_poly.entity_id
_entity_poly.type
_entity_poly.pdbx_seq_one_letter_code
_entity_poly.pdbx_strand_id
1 'polypeptide(L)'
;MLVGQPIASLLEGKLASTEHVRIINGNPLTGRKCTAEDFVGGHTSEITAIPEGDNVDEMLGWILPRTNDFSVNRSYFSWLLGKNKEYSLDARVKGGERHIIMSGEYDKVLPMDIYGEYLIKAIIAGDIDRMEQLGIYEVAPEDFAVAEFVDSSKLELQHIVRQGLDMLRKENA
;
A
#
# COMPACT_ATOMS: atom_id res chain seq x y z
N MET A 1 -1.33 20.01 15.01
CA MET A 1 -1.55 18.62 15.48
C MET A 1 -0.55 18.36 16.60
N LEU A 2 -1.01 17.92 17.75
CA LEU A 2 -0.14 17.67 18.91
C LEU A 2 -0.05 16.15 19.15
N VAL A 3 1.13 15.68 19.51
CA VAL A 3 1.35 14.28 19.92
C VAL A 3 0.48 13.97 21.14
N GLY A 4 -0.19 12.81 21.11
CA GLY A 4 -1.13 12.41 22.17
C GLY A 4 -2.51 13.08 22.09
N GLN A 5 -2.79 13.88 21.07
CA GLN A 5 -4.13 14.43 20.84
C GLN A 5 -5.06 13.32 20.33
N PRO A 6 -6.31 13.20 20.83
CA PRO A 6 -7.29 12.25 20.29
C PRO A 6 -7.60 12.54 18.83
N ILE A 7 -7.64 11.50 18.00
CA ILE A 7 -7.92 11.62 16.56
C ILE A 7 -9.33 12.17 16.33
N ALA A 8 -10.31 11.80 17.16
CA ALA A 8 -11.68 12.33 17.10
C ALA A 8 -11.71 13.86 17.07
N SER A 9 -10.90 14.52 17.92
CA SER A 9 -10.86 15.99 17.98
C SER A 9 -10.30 16.65 16.73
N LEU A 10 -9.49 15.93 15.96
CA LEU A 10 -8.94 16.40 14.69
C LEU A 10 -9.92 16.27 13.54
N LEU A 11 -10.80 15.27 13.61
CA LEU A 11 -11.77 14.96 12.55
C LEU A 11 -13.05 15.77 12.68
N GLU A 12 -13.34 16.30 13.87
CA GLU A 12 -14.57 17.04 14.15
C GLU A 12 -14.76 18.22 13.18
N GLY A 13 -15.86 18.19 12.43
CA GLY A 13 -16.22 19.22 11.45
C GLY A 13 -15.31 19.29 10.20
N LYS A 14 -14.38 18.34 10.02
CA LYS A 14 -13.42 18.33 8.89
C LYS A 14 -13.64 17.20 7.87
N LEU A 15 -14.48 16.23 8.19
CA LEU A 15 -14.83 15.20 7.23
C LEU A 15 -15.72 15.79 6.13
N ALA A 16 -15.29 15.65 4.88
CA ALA A 16 -16.01 16.15 3.71
C ALA A 16 -17.24 15.31 3.35
N SER A 17 -17.33 14.09 3.89
CA SER A 17 -18.38 13.13 3.59
C SER A 17 -18.99 12.57 4.89
N THR A 18 -20.27 12.22 4.83
CA THR A 18 -20.97 11.44 5.87
C THR A 18 -20.86 9.93 5.63
N GLU A 19 -20.19 9.51 4.56
CA GLU A 19 -19.95 8.10 4.25
C GLU A 19 -19.02 7.46 5.27
N HIS A 20 -19.08 6.13 5.37
CA HIS A 20 -18.15 5.36 6.17
C HIS A 20 -16.74 5.52 5.62
N VAL A 21 -15.84 6.06 6.43
CA VAL A 21 -14.46 6.36 6.05
C VAL A 21 -13.47 5.52 6.85
N ARG A 22 -12.40 5.13 6.18
CA ARG A 22 -11.20 4.58 6.82
C ARG A 22 -10.31 5.73 7.26
N ILE A 23 -10.02 5.78 8.55
CA ILE A 23 -9.08 6.73 9.12
C ILE A 23 -7.70 6.08 9.15
N ILE A 24 -6.71 6.81 8.65
CA ILE A 24 -5.33 6.35 8.53
C ILE A 24 -4.43 7.34 9.27
N ASN A 25 -3.66 6.83 10.20
CA ASN A 25 -2.59 7.58 10.86
C ASN A 25 -1.36 7.56 9.95
N GLY A 26 -1.14 8.63 9.21
CA GLY A 26 -0.18 8.77 8.12
C GLY A 26 -0.85 8.88 6.74
N ASN A 27 -0.09 8.61 5.69
CA ASN A 27 -0.56 8.60 4.30
C ASN A 27 -1.19 7.23 3.92
N PRO A 28 -1.92 7.16 2.79
CA PRO A 28 -2.58 5.93 2.37
C PRO A 28 -1.65 4.77 2.02
N LEU A 29 -0.36 5.04 1.74
CA LEU A 29 0.59 4.02 1.29
C LEU A 29 1.38 3.38 2.45
N THR A 30 1.76 4.17 3.47
CA THR A 30 2.61 3.71 4.59
C THR A 30 1.94 3.84 5.95
N GLY A 31 0.76 4.46 6.01
CA GLY A 31 0.04 4.72 7.25
C GLY A 31 -0.65 3.47 7.80
N ARG A 32 -1.07 3.56 9.07
CA ARG A 32 -1.79 2.49 9.75
C ARG A 32 -3.26 2.87 9.94
N LYS A 33 -4.15 1.90 9.69
CA LYS A 33 -5.56 2.06 10.05
C LYS A 33 -5.69 2.36 11.54
N CYS A 34 -6.47 3.35 11.86
CA CYS A 34 -6.77 3.76 13.23
C CYS A 34 -8.25 4.07 13.38
N THR A 35 -8.67 4.26 14.63
CA THR A 35 -10.01 4.64 15.02
C THR A 35 -10.05 6.07 15.54
N ALA A 36 -11.23 6.64 15.67
CA ALA A 36 -11.40 7.97 16.25
C ALA A 36 -10.95 8.03 17.73
N GLU A 37 -10.94 6.89 18.43
CA GLU A 37 -10.54 6.77 19.84
C GLU A 37 -9.02 6.71 20.04
N ASP A 38 -8.27 6.46 18.95
CA ASP A 38 -6.81 6.42 18.97
C ASP A 38 -6.21 7.83 19.12
N PHE A 39 -4.91 7.86 19.42
CA PHE A 39 -4.17 9.08 19.62
C PHE A 39 -3.10 9.30 18.55
N VAL A 40 -2.79 10.56 18.28
CA VAL A 40 -1.73 10.94 17.36
C VAL A 40 -0.38 10.48 17.89
N GLY A 41 0.34 9.68 17.09
CA GLY A 41 1.67 9.18 17.40
C GLY A 41 2.77 10.25 17.30
N GLY A 42 3.93 9.98 17.90
CA GLY A 42 5.07 10.90 17.94
C GLY A 42 5.66 11.24 16.56
N HIS A 43 5.52 10.35 15.59
CA HIS A 43 6.02 10.51 14.22
C HIS A 43 4.91 10.77 13.18
N THR A 44 3.69 11.01 13.65
CA THR A 44 2.55 11.27 12.76
C THR A 44 2.61 12.70 12.22
N SER A 45 2.77 12.85 10.93
CA SER A 45 2.76 14.14 10.23
C SER A 45 1.38 14.49 9.67
N GLU A 46 0.55 13.48 9.39
CA GLU A 46 -0.77 13.65 8.78
C GLU A 46 -1.75 12.58 9.23
N ILE A 47 -3.04 12.89 9.14
CA ILE A 47 -4.15 11.94 9.29
C ILE A 47 -4.94 11.98 7.98
N THR A 48 -5.12 10.84 7.36
CA THR A 48 -5.84 10.71 6.11
C THR A 48 -7.17 10.00 6.33
N ALA A 49 -8.22 10.47 5.67
CA ALA A 49 -9.51 9.79 5.64
C ALA A 49 -9.90 9.50 4.19
N ILE A 50 -10.17 8.25 3.88
CA ILE A 50 -10.61 7.80 2.56
C ILE A 50 -11.90 6.98 2.69
N PRO A 51 -12.75 6.90 1.65
CA PRO A 51 -13.93 6.02 1.69
C PRO A 51 -13.55 4.58 1.99
N GLU A 52 -14.27 3.90 2.87
CA GLU A 52 -14.04 2.47 3.16
C GLU A 52 -14.39 1.58 1.95
N GLY A 53 -15.35 2.02 1.13
CA GLY A 53 -15.74 1.31 -0.08
C GLY A 53 -16.77 0.20 0.19
N ASP A 54 -17.78 0.47 1.01
CA ASP A 54 -18.81 -0.51 1.39
C ASP A 54 -19.74 -0.89 0.22
N ASN A 55 -19.77 -0.09 -0.84
CA ASN A 55 -20.60 -0.35 -2.02
C ASN A 55 -19.97 -1.46 -2.88
N VAL A 56 -20.33 -2.70 -2.60
CA VAL A 56 -19.86 -3.88 -3.34
C VAL A 56 -20.91 -4.29 -4.37
N ASP A 57 -21.10 -3.51 -5.42
CA ASP A 57 -21.96 -3.85 -6.56
C ASP A 57 -21.19 -4.73 -7.57
N GLU A 58 -20.76 -5.93 -7.15
CA GLU A 58 -19.81 -6.67 -7.95
C GLU A 58 -20.29 -8.01 -8.51
N MET A 59 -21.59 -8.14 -8.78
CA MET A 59 -22.01 -9.21 -9.66
C MET A 59 -21.43 -8.94 -11.07
N LEU A 60 -20.41 -9.74 -11.48
CA LEU A 60 -19.66 -9.59 -12.71
C LEU A 60 -18.74 -8.33 -12.78
N GLY A 61 -18.40 -7.73 -11.67
CA GLY A 61 -17.57 -6.52 -11.62
C GLY A 61 -16.21 -6.61 -12.34
N TRP A 62 -15.67 -7.80 -12.50
CA TRP A 62 -14.44 -8.05 -13.25
C TRP A 62 -14.56 -7.89 -14.78
N ILE A 63 -15.79 -7.92 -15.33
CA ILE A 63 -16.08 -7.68 -16.77
C ILE A 63 -16.40 -6.21 -17.04
N LEU A 64 -16.83 -5.45 -16.04
CA LEU A 64 -17.24 -4.06 -16.22
C LEU A 64 -16.10 -3.20 -16.75
N PRO A 65 -16.38 -2.24 -17.66
CA PRO A 65 -15.36 -1.37 -18.26
C PRO A 65 -14.64 -0.46 -17.25
N ARG A 66 -15.19 -0.26 -16.05
CA ARG A 66 -14.61 0.47 -14.90
C ARG A 66 -13.87 1.75 -15.32
N THR A 67 -14.57 2.64 -15.99
CA THR A 67 -14.01 3.89 -16.52
C THR A 67 -13.56 4.86 -15.42
N ASN A 68 -14.02 4.66 -14.18
CA ASN A 68 -13.70 5.51 -13.04
C ASN A 68 -12.63 4.92 -12.10
N ASP A 69 -12.18 3.71 -12.35
CA ASP A 69 -11.17 3.04 -11.53
C ASP A 69 -9.77 3.27 -12.08
N PHE A 70 -8.82 3.54 -11.18
CA PHE A 70 -7.41 3.62 -11.53
C PHE A 70 -6.85 2.24 -11.90
N SER A 71 -6.01 2.16 -12.93
CA SER A 71 -5.33 0.94 -13.32
C SER A 71 -3.95 1.24 -13.88
N VAL A 72 -2.92 0.80 -13.18
CA VAL A 72 -1.51 0.90 -13.63
C VAL A 72 -1.30 0.12 -14.92
N ASN A 73 -1.80 -1.10 -14.98
CA ASN A 73 -1.60 -2.03 -16.11
C ASN A 73 -2.63 -1.86 -17.23
N ARG A 74 -3.39 -0.75 -17.23
CA ARG A 74 -4.44 -0.49 -18.21
C ARG A 74 -5.49 -1.60 -18.34
N SER A 75 -5.74 -2.33 -17.24
CA SER A 75 -6.75 -3.39 -17.18
C SER A 75 -8.17 -2.85 -17.30
N TYR A 76 -8.39 -1.58 -17.00
CA TYR A 76 -9.66 -0.86 -17.13
C TYR A 76 -9.56 0.20 -18.21
N PHE A 77 -10.68 0.53 -18.85
CA PHE A 77 -10.73 1.51 -19.94
C PHE A 77 -10.58 2.97 -19.48
N SER A 78 -10.34 3.22 -18.22
CA SER A 78 -10.13 4.57 -17.68
C SER A 78 -9.00 5.34 -18.35
N TRP A 79 -7.97 4.65 -18.87
CA TRP A 79 -6.85 5.26 -19.58
C TRP A 79 -7.25 5.93 -20.90
N LEU A 80 -8.41 5.56 -21.49
CA LEU A 80 -8.95 6.19 -22.70
C LEU A 80 -9.51 7.60 -22.44
N LEU A 81 -9.81 7.94 -21.18
CA LEU A 81 -10.45 9.21 -20.80
C LEU A 81 -9.45 10.36 -20.60
N GLY A 82 -8.18 10.15 -20.87
CA GLY A 82 -7.14 11.17 -20.84
C GLY A 82 -6.23 11.10 -19.59
N LYS A 83 -5.09 11.80 -19.69
CA LYS A 83 -4.04 11.77 -18.68
C LYS A 83 -4.33 12.61 -17.42
N ASN A 84 -5.29 13.53 -17.49
CA ASN A 84 -5.59 14.48 -16.41
C ASN A 84 -6.83 14.10 -15.62
N LYS A 85 -7.26 12.83 -15.71
CA LYS A 85 -8.41 12.36 -14.96
C LYS A 85 -8.05 12.19 -13.48
N GLU A 86 -8.85 12.78 -12.61
CA GLU A 86 -8.80 12.55 -11.18
C GLU A 86 -9.60 11.28 -10.82
N TYR A 87 -9.07 10.51 -9.89
CA TYR A 87 -9.69 9.27 -9.42
C TYR A 87 -10.04 9.40 -7.94
N SER A 88 -11.25 9.01 -7.58
CA SER A 88 -11.64 8.84 -6.18
C SER A 88 -11.25 7.43 -5.76
N LEU A 89 -10.14 7.31 -5.03
CA LEU A 89 -9.68 6.03 -4.50
C LEU A 89 -10.41 5.70 -3.20
N ASP A 90 -10.73 4.42 -3.03
CA ASP A 90 -11.29 3.86 -1.81
C ASP A 90 -10.29 2.90 -1.14
N ALA A 91 -10.64 2.40 0.05
CA ALA A 91 -9.77 1.52 0.82
C ALA A 91 -9.79 0.04 0.37
N ARG A 92 -10.51 -0.29 -0.72
CA ARG A 92 -10.62 -1.66 -1.20
C ARG A 92 -9.40 -2.09 -2.00
N VAL A 93 -8.94 -3.31 -1.72
CA VAL A 93 -8.02 -4.00 -2.62
C VAL A 93 -8.82 -4.56 -3.79
N LYS A 94 -8.66 -3.97 -4.99
CA LYS A 94 -9.36 -4.40 -6.20
C LYS A 94 -8.61 -5.57 -6.86
N GLY A 95 -8.81 -6.75 -6.36
CA GLY A 95 -8.17 -7.99 -6.78
C GLY A 95 -7.99 -8.94 -5.60
N GLY A 96 -7.36 -10.08 -5.84
CA GLY A 96 -7.00 -11.07 -4.83
C GLY A 96 -5.50 -11.30 -4.81
N GLU A 97 -4.97 -11.69 -3.67
CA GLU A 97 -3.58 -12.11 -3.53
C GLU A 97 -3.27 -13.30 -4.46
N ARG A 98 -2.12 -13.25 -5.11
CA ARG A 98 -1.64 -14.24 -6.06
C ARG A 98 -0.16 -14.50 -5.83
N HIS A 99 0.34 -15.58 -6.41
CA HIS A 99 1.79 -15.82 -6.42
C HIS A 99 2.51 -14.70 -7.18
N ILE A 100 3.65 -14.28 -6.62
CA ILE A 100 4.48 -13.24 -7.24
C ILE A 100 4.94 -13.68 -8.63
N ILE A 101 4.75 -12.80 -9.61
CA ILE A 101 5.25 -12.94 -10.96
C ILE A 101 6.35 -11.90 -11.22
N MET A 102 7.28 -12.23 -12.12
CA MET A 102 8.32 -11.28 -12.54
C MET A 102 7.71 -10.34 -13.59
N SER A 103 7.17 -9.23 -13.12
CA SER A 103 6.45 -8.27 -13.97
C SER A 103 7.33 -7.12 -14.45
N GLY A 104 8.45 -6.84 -13.77
CA GLY A 104 9.30 -5.67 -13.98
C GLY A 104 8.61 -4.35 -13.60
N GLU A 105 7.51 -4.40 -12.86
CA GLU A 105 6.79 -3.21 -12.43
C GLU A 105 7.47 -2.54 -11.24
N TYR A 106 8.13 -3.31 -10.38
CA TYR A 106 8.81 -2.75 -9.20
C TYR A 106 9.99 -1.86 -9.61
N ASP A 107 10.77 -2.27 -10.63
CA ASP A 107 11.92 -1.50 -11.13
C ASP A 107 11.54 -0.11 -11.63
N LYS A 108 10.27 0.10 -12.02
CA LYS A 108 9.76 1.40 -12.49
C LYS A 108 9.43 2.38 -11.37
N VAL A 109 9.26 1.88 -10.16
CA VAL A 109 8.69 2.66 -9.04
C VAL A 109 9.53 2.63 -7.78
N LEU A 110 10.49 1.71 -7.66
CA LEU A 110 11.43 1.69 -6.54
C LEU A 110 12.32 2.93 -6.57
N PRO A 111 12.58 3.56 -5.41
CA PRO A 111 13.41 4.76 -5.33
C PRO A 111 14.92 4.48 -5.44
N MET A 112 15.33 3.22 -5.55
CA MET A 112 16.71 2.77 -5.65
C MET A 112 16.88 1.72 -6.76
N ASP A 113 18.11 1.54 -7.23
CA ASP A 113 18.47 0.57 -8.26
C ASP A 113 18.87 -0.77 -7.61
N ILE A 114 17.84 -1.56 -7.28
CA ILE A 114 17.97 -2.91 -6.70
C ILE A 114 17.04 -3.88 -7.45
N TYR A 115 17.38 -5.17 -7.36
CA TYR A 115 16.52 -6.23 -7.90
C TYR A 115 15.33 -6.54 -6.97
N GLY A 116 14.37 -5.61 -6.87
CA GLY A 116 13.27 -5.67 -5.90
C GLY A 116 12.43 -6.93 -5.97
N GLU A 117 12.05 -7.39 -7.16
CA GLU A 117 11.25 -8.62 -7.31
C GLU A 117 12.03 -9.88 -6.87
N TYR A 118 13.34 -9.92 -7.12
CA TYR A 118 14.20 -11.03 -6.66
C TYR A 118 14.38 -10.98 -5.15
N LEU A 119 14.55 -9.80 -4.56
CA LEU A 119 14.65 -9.62 -3.12
C LEU A 119 13.38 -10.12 -2.41
N ILE A 120 12.20 -9.72 -2.86
CA ILE A 120 10.93 -10.19 -2.31
C ILE A 120 10.82 -11.73 -2.41
N LYS A 121 11.21 -12.32 -3.53
CA LYS A 121 11.23 -13.79 -3.67
C LYS A 121 12.21 -14.48 -2.72
N ALA A 122 13.40 -13.90 -2.51
CA ALA A 122 14.36 -14.43 -1.54
C ALA A 122 13.82 -14.40 -0.11
N ILE A 123 13.12 -13.32 0.25
CA ILE A 123 12.46 -13.20 1.57
C ILE A 123 11.36 -14.25 1.73
N ILE A 124 10.48 -14.41 0.76
CA ILE A 124 9.40 -15.41 0.79
C ILE A 124 9.99 -16.83 0.89
N ALA A 125 11.12 -17.08 0.23
CA ALA A 125 11.82 -18.38 0.28
C ALA A 125 12.59 -18.60 1.59
N GLY A 126 12.82 -17.58 2.41
CA GLY A 126 13.64 -17.65 3.62
C GLY A 126 15.14 -17.82 3.33
N ASP A 127 15.59 -17.41 2.14
CA ASP A 127 16.98 -17.56 1.69
C ASP A 127 17.80 -16.36 2.16
N ILE A 128 18.39 -16.46 3.34
CA ILE A 128 19.13 -15.40 4.02
C ILE A 128 20.32 -14.93 3.19
N ASP A 129 21.11 -15.86 2.65
CA ASP A 129 22.29 -15.53 1.84
C ASP A 129 21.91 -14.68 0.62
N ARG A 130 20.80 -15.00 -0.02
CA ARG A 130 20.29 -14.23 -1.16
C ARG A 130 19.69 -12.89 -0.75
N MET A 131 19.02 -12.81 0.39
CA MET A 131 18.52 -11.53 0.91
C MET A 131 19.67 -10.54 1.07
N GLU A 132 20.80 -10.99 1.67
CA GLU A 132 22.00 -10.16 1.86
C GLU A 132 22.64 -9.76 0.53
N GLN A 133 22.81 -10.72 -0.39
CA GLN A 133 23.38 -10.45 -1.72
C GLN A 133 22.54 -9.49 -2.55
N LEU A 134 21.22 -9.46 -2.33
CA LEU A 134 20.25 -8.60 -3.03
C LEU A 134 20.01 -7.27 -2.33
N GLY A 135 20.72 -6.98 -1.23
CA GLY A 135 20.76 -5.67 -0.60
C GLY A 135 19.62 -5.41 0.39
N ILE A 136 19.16 -6.43 1.13
CA ILE A 136 18.09 -6.24 2.13
C ILE A 136 18.43 -5.21 3.20
N TYR A 137 19.71 -4.99 3.50
CA TYR A 137 20.14 -3.96 4.46
C TYR A 137 20.06 -2.53 3.93
N GLU A 138 19.84 -2.36 2.64
CA GLU A 138 19.77 -1.06 1.96
C GLU A 138 18.33 -0.55 1.85
N VAL A 139 17.34 -1.35 2.28
CA VAL A 139 15.92 -1.06 2.11
C VAL A 139 15.18 -0.98 3.43
N ALA A 140 14.18 -0.12 3.46
CA ALA A 140 13.15 -0.09 4.48
C ALA A 140 11.81 -0.58 3.90
N PRO A 141 10.88 -1.09 4.74
CA PRO A 141 9.54 -1.49 4.26
C PRO A 141 8.84 -0.39 3.47
N GLU A 142 8.99 0.86 3.89
CA GLU A 142 8.36 2.03 3.30
C GLU A 142 8.83 2.30 1.86
N ASP A 143 10.03 1.87 1.48
CA ASP A 143 10.54 1.99 0.10
C ASP A 143 9.72 1.15 -0.88
N PHE A 144 9.11 0.07 -0.41
CA PHE A 144 8.25 -0.79 -1.20
C PHE A 144 6.78 -0.33 -1.25
N ALA A 145 6.41 0.80 -0.64
CA ALA A 145 5.03 1.25 -0.57
C ALA A 145 4.41 1.50 -1.96
N VAL A 146 5.15 2.12 -2.88
CA VAL A 146 4.67 2.34 -4.25
C VAL A 146 4.68 1.05 -5.05
N ALA A 147 5.68 0.18 -4.84
CA ALA A 147 5.72 -1.15 -5.47
C ALA A 147 4.52 -2.00 -5.05
N GLU A 148 4.15 -1.99 -3.77
CA GLU A 148 2.95 -2.65 -3.23
C GLU A 148 1.66 -2.14 -3.89
N PHE A 149 1.55 -0.82 -4.08
CA PHE A 149 0.39 -0.22 -4.75
C PHE A 149 0.24 -0.68 -6.20
N VAL A 150 1.34 -0.79 -6.95
CA VAL A 150 1.31 -1.20 -8.36
C VAL A 150 1.34 -2.72 -8.55
N ASP A 151 1.64 -3.48 -7.51
CA ASP A 151 1.77 -4.94 -7.59
C ASP A 151 0.51 -5.61 -8.13
N SER A 152 0.66 -6.34 -9.22
CA SER A 152 -0.43 -7.12 -9.83
C SER A 152 -0.78 -8.38 -9.02
N SER A 153 0.14 -8.86 -8.20
CA SER A 153 -0.03 -10.04 -7.33
C SER A 153 -0.73 -9.70 -6.02
N LYS A 154 -0.84 -8.41 -5.68
CA LYS A 154 -1.50 -7.91 -4.46
C LYS A 154 -0.88 -8.45 -3.17
N LEU A 155 0.44 -8.57 -3.15
CA LEU A 155 1.20 -8.96 -1.97
C LEU A 155 1.40 -7.76 -1.04
N GLU A 156 1.46 -8.02 0.25
CA GLU A 156 1.83 -7.02 1.27
C GLU A 156 3.35 -6.87 1.33
N LEU A 157 3.95 -6.18 0.35
CA LEU A 157 5.40 -6.10 0.18
C LEU A 157 6.10 -5.47 1.38
N GLN A 158 5.54 -4.42 1.96
CA GLN A 158 6.08 -3.77 3.15
C GLN A 158 6.15 -4.75 4.33
N HIS A 159 5.12 -5.59 4.49
CA HIS A 159 5.09 -6.63 5.52
C HIS A 159 6.14 -7.70 5.25
N ILE A 160 6.28 -8.16 4.01
CA ILE A 160 7.29 -9.15 3.60
C ILE A 160 8.70 -8.63 3.89
N VAL A 161 9.01 -7.38 3.52
CA VAL A 161 10.33 -6.77 3.81
C VAL A 161 10.57 -6.70 5.33
N ARG A 162 9.57 -6.33 6.11
CA ARG A 162 9.67 -6.33 7.59
C ARG A 162 10.00 -7.72 8.12
N GLN A 163 9.33 -8.75 7.61
CA GLN A 163 9.62 -10.14 8.00
C GLN A 163 11.05 -10.54 7.66
N GLY A 164 11.55 -10.16 6.47
CA GLY A 164 12.94 -10.42 6.06
C GLY A 164 13.95 -9.79 7.00
N LEU A 165 13.76 -8.52 7.34
CA LEU A 165 14.62 -7.82 8.30
C LEU A 165 14.56 -8.45 9.70
N ASP A 166 13.40 -8.90 10.14
CA ASP A 166 13.24 -9.59 11.43
C ASP A 166 13.88 -10.99 11.43
N MET A 167 13.87 -11.71 10.29
CA MET A 167 14.60 -12.98 10.14
C MET A 167 16.10 -12.77 10.29
N LEU A 168 16.68 -11.82 9.57
CA LEU A 168 18.10 -11.48 9.67
C LEU A 168 18.50 -11.05 11.07
N ARG A 169 17.68 -10.23 11.72
CA ARG A 169 17.94 -9.81 13.08
C ARG A 169 18.01 -10.98 14.07
N LYS A 170 17.18 -12.01 13.86
CA LYS A 170 17.19 -13.22 14.71
C LYS A 170 18.40 -14.11 14.43
N GLU A 171 18.83 -14.19 13.16
CA GLU A 171 20.01 -14.97 12.76
C GLU A 171 21.31 -14.37 13.33
N ASN A 172 21.38 -13.04 13.39
CA ASN A 172 22.57 -12.30 13.86
C ASN A 172 22.54 -11.99 15.39
N ALA A 173 21.55 -12.46 16.14
CA ALA A 173 21.43 -12.26 17.59
C ALA A 173 22.02 -13.42 18.39
#